data_4b6055a9036d851981015020e006b56f
#
_entry.id   4b6055a9036d851981015020e006b56f
#
_cell.length_a   1.000
_cell.length_b   1.000
_cell.length_c   1.000
_cell.angle_alpha   90.00
_cell.angle_beta   90.00
_cell.angle_gamma   90.00
#
_symmetry.space_group_name_H-M   'P 1'
#
loop_
_entity.id
_entity.type
_entity.pdbx_description
1 polymer ?
#
loop_
_entity_poly.entity_id
_entity_poly.type
_entity_poly.pdbx_seq_one_letter_code
_entity_poly.pdbx_strand_id
1 'polypeptide(L)'
;MDNYFRKYEDRTPEPPLGYSATRELLWQFLAVFALVVGAWYIWWRWTGSLNTEALWFAIPLAVAETCAFFGLILFVFNLWKDDPIAMPEPPVTLRDIATDNPDGDRVLIVDIMFATYNEDPELVRLGIKDAKKITYPHPIDIRIHVLDDGRRNEMRKVAEDEGVSYISRATNEGFKAGNLRHAMEQTSGDLLIICDADTRPFPTILRNTLGYFTDPKIAWVQTPQWFYDLPEGESLDASMGQRFGKVGATIGRGIQNVIGPVQVGNDPFVSDPKMFYDIIQRRRNWANGSFCCGAGSIHRREAVMETALRSFGTKVETRTHATEEIITVTNKERDIAPDLMDAIRTEAATTEILTPYKFHVSEDIYTSILMHSDRERGWKSKMHPIVESKMLSPQDLLTWTVQRYKYAGGSLDILVNDNPLFRRGLTFSQRVMYATTFYSYLAPIWNVIFLVAPIIYLFTGVSPVSAYSADFFWHLIPFLVTLELAMMVGTWGVSGFAAKSSYLSFFPLGLRAIWAVITGQKISFKVTPKARQSGNFLALVRPQMAIVGLTALASVWGISVLLLGPTTHSATGIISNILWGFNNCLAMFGIIAAALWVPKLDEGTDGYGL
;
A
#
# COMPACT_ATOMS: atom_id res chain seq x y z
N MET A 1 21.93 -13.12 15.04
CA MET A 1 21.73 -11.82 14.38
C MET A 1 22.21 -10.72 15.29
N ASP A 2 22.98 -9.77 14.78
CA ASP A 2 23.17 -8.50 15.49
C ASP A 2 21.80 -7.86 15.64
N ASN A 3 21.34 -7.76 16.87
CA ASN A 3 20.03 -7.18 17.19
C ASN A 3 20.11 -5.65 17.05
N TYR A 4 20.48 -5.15 15.86
CA TYR A 4 20.66 -3.73 15.53
C TYR A 4 19.47 -2.86 15.93
N PHE A 5 18.27 -3.44 15.95
CA PHE A 5 17.02 -2.75 16.29
C PHE A 5 16.84 -2.52 17.81
N ARG A 6 17.60 -3.19 18.66
CA ARG A 6 17.47 -3.04 20.13
C ARG A 6 17.67 -1.62 20.61
N LYS A 7 18.52 -0.86 19.97
CA LYS A 7 18.74 0.56 20.31
C LYS A 7 17.51 1.46 20.06
N TYR A 8 16.52 0.96 19.34
CA TYR A 8 15.28 1.67 19.01
C TYR A 8 14.08 1.18 19.81
N GLU A 9 14.29 0.29 20.77
CA GLU A 9 13.22 -0.36 21.56
C GLU A 9 12.32 0.64 22.30
N ASP A 10 12.90 1.72 22.81
CA ASP A 10 12.21 2.73 23.62
C ASP A 10 11.49 3.80 22.78
N ARG A 11 11.58 3.71 21.46
CA ARG A 11 10.86 4.63 20.58
C ARG A 11 9.37 4.42 20.68
N THR A 12 8.63 5.53 20.68
CA THR A 12 7.17 5.57 20.64
C THR A 12 6.70 6.25 19.37
N PRO A 13 5.60 5.76 18.74
CA PRO A 13 5.06 6.42 17.56
C PRO A 13 4.50 7.80 17.89
N GLU A 14 4.59 8.71 16.92
CA GLU A 14 3.93 10.01 17.03
C GLU A 14 2.40 9.82 17.05
N PRO A 15 1.66 10.63 17.84
CA PRO A 15 0.22 10.59 17.83
C PRO A 15 -0.32 11.01 16.45
N PRO A 16 -1.46 10.45 16.00
CA PRO A 16 -2.06 10.82 14.74
C PRO A 16 -2.49 12.29 14.75
N LEU A 17 -2.41 12.92 13.59
CA LEU A 17 -2.88 14.30 13.43
C LEU A 17 -4.39 14.38 13.70
N GLY A 18 -4.78 15.31 14.56
CA GLY A 18 -6.16 15.54 14.92
C GLY A 18 -7.02 15.99 13.73
N TYR A 19 -8.28 15.61 13.75
CA TYR A 19 -9.29 16.10 12.81
C TYR A 19 -9.47 17.61 12.91
N SER A 20 -9.67 18.27 11.76
CA SER A 20 -9.99 19.69 11.66
C SER A 20 -11.02 19.94 10.57
N ALA A 21 -12.23 20.34 10.96
CA ALA A 21 -13.30 20.65 10.02
C ALA A 21 -12.93 21.80 9.05
N THR A 22 -12.21 22.81 9.53
CA THR A 22 -11.75 23.93 8.70
C THR A 22 -10.77 23.44 7.62
N ARG A 23 -9.84 22.55 7.99
CA ARG A 23 -8.88 21.99 7.06
C ARG A 23 -9.56 21.08 6.04
N GLU A 24 -10.54 20.28 6.45
CA GLU A 24 -11.35 19.46 5.54
C GLU A 24 -12.11 20.30 4.52
N LEU A 25 -12.81 21.36 4.99
CA LEU A 25 -13.54 22.26 4.09
C LEU A 25 -12.61 22.96 3.10
N LEU A 26 -11.46 23.43 3.56
CA LEU A 26 -10.45 24.06 2.71
C LEU A 26 -9.89 23.06 1.67
N TRP A 27 -9.64 21.82 2.09
CA TRP A 27 -9.26 20.74 1.20
C TRP A 27 -10.30 20.51 0.11
N GLN A 28 -11.56 20.34 0.48
CA GLN A 28 -12.66 20.09 -0.47
C GLN A 28 -12.80 21.25 -1.47
N PHE A 29 -12.73 22.48 -1.00
CA PHE A 29 -12.77 23.66 -1.87
C PHE A 29 -11.60 23.69 -2.87
N LEU A 30 -10.37 23.55 -2.39
CA LEU A 30 -9.17 23.59 -3.23
C LEU A 30 -9.13 22.39 -4.20
N ALA A 31 -9.54 21.22 -3.76
CA ALA A 31 -9.58 20.02 -4.60
C ALA A 31 -10.57 20.17 -5.76
N VAL A 32 -11.81 20.64 -5.49
CA VAL A 32 -12.79 20.92 -6.55
C VAL A 32 -12.26 21.99 -7.51
N PHE A 33 -11.67 23.07 -6.97
CA PHE A 33 -11.11 24.12 -7.80
C PHE A 33 -9.97 23.61 -8.69
N ALA A 34 -9.06 22.80 -8.14
CA ALA A 34 -8.00 22.15 -8.91
C ALA A 34 -8.54 21.22 -10.00
N LEU A 35 -9.63 20.47 -9.72
CA LEU A 35 -10.27 19.61 -10.73
C LEU A 35 -10.93 20.43 -11.86
N VAL A 36 -11.57 21.55 -11.54
CA VAL A 36 -12.18 22.44 -12.55
C VAL A 36 -11.12 23.05 -13.46
N VAL A 37 -10.06 23.62 -12.86
CA VAL A 37 -8.94 24.22 -13.61
C VAL A 37 -8.18 23.14 -14.40
N GLY A 38 -8.01 21.94 -13.82
CA GLY A 38 -7.40 20.81 -14.50
C GLY A 38 -8.23 20.30 -15.69
N ALA A 39 -9.55 20.23 -15.56
CA ALA A 39 -10.43 19.88 -16.66
C ALA A 39 -10.36 20.92 -17.81
N TRP A 40 -10.30 22.21 -17.45
CA TRP A 40 -10.09 23.30 -18.42
C TRP A 40 -8.73 23.17 -19.13
N TYR A 41 -7.64 22.86 -18.38
CA TYR A 41 -6.34 22.58 -18.96
C TYR A 41 -6.39 21.40 -19.93
N ILE A 42 -6.95 20.24 -19.53
CA ILE A 42 -7.05 19.04 -20.38
C ILE A 42 -7.90 19.30 -21.63
N TRP A 43 -9.02 20.02 -21.51
CA TRP A 43 -9.82 20.43 -22.65
C TRP A 43 -8.99 21.22 -23.66
N TRP A 44 -8.32 22.27 -23.19
CA TRP A 44 -7.46 23.10 -24.04
C TRP A 44 -6.29 22.27 -24.63
N ARG A 45 -5.75 21.36 -23.87
CA ARG A 45 -4.67 20.48 -24.30
C ARG A 45 -5.02 19.69 -25.55
N TRP A 46 -6.24 19.18 -25.65
CA TRP A 46 -6.75 18.43 -26.80
C TRP A 46 -7.26 19.32 -27.95
N THR A 47 -7.77 20.51 -27.69
CA THR A 47 -8.46 21.34 -28.68
C THR A 47 -7.62 22.48 -29.25
N GLY A 48 -6.62 22.97 -28.49
CA GLY A 48 -5.86 24.18 -28.85
C GLY A 48 -4.35 24.06 -28.84
N SER A 49 -3.77 23.00 -28.22
CA SER A 49 -2.32 22.99 -27.98
C SER A 49 -1.54 21.86 -28.64
N LEU A 50 -2.18 20.94 -29.34
CA LEU A 50 -1.46 19.84 -30.00
C LEU A 50 -0.57 20.37 -31.13
N ASN A 51 0.70 19.96 -31.15
CA ASN A 51 1.55 20.18 -32.30
C ASN A 51 1.18 19.19 -33.42
N THR A 52 0.53 19.69 -34.45
CA THR A 52 0.07 18.87 -35.59
C THR A 52 1.22 18.34 -36.46
N GLU A 53 2.39 18.99 -36.42
CA GLU A 53 3.58 18.52 -37.14
C GLU A 53 4.32 17.38 -36.42
N ALA A 54 4.02 17.19 -35.10
CA ALA A 54 4.64 16.17 -34.27
C ALA A 54 3.61 15.35 -33.48
N LEU A 55 2.54 14.89 -34.11
CA LEU A 55 1.46 14.13 -33.44
C LEU A 55 1.97 12.86 -32.75
N TRP A 56 3.03 12.23 -33.26
CA TRP A 56 3.68 11.07 -32.66
C TRP A 56 4.18 11.33 -31.23
N PHE A 57 4.49 12.60 -30.90
CA PHE A 57 4.92 13.02 -29.58
C PHE A 57 3.82 13.74 -28.81
N ALA A 58 3.05 14.60 -29.48
CA ALA A 58 1.99 15.39 -28.88
C ALA A 58 0.85 14.53 -28.31
N ILE A 59 0.39 13.51 -29.05
CA ILE A 59 -0.72 12.63 -28.62
C ILE A 59 -0.31 11.77 -27.41
N PRO A 60 0.81 11.03 -27.41
CA PRO A 60 1.21 10.24 -26.24
C PRO A 60 1.32 11.10 -24.96
N LEU A 61 1.88 12.32 -25.05
CA LEU A 61 1.97 13.20 -23.89
C LEU A 61 0.58 13.68 -23.43
N ALA A 62 -0.30 14.08 -24.33
CA ALA A 62 -1.67 14.49 -23.98
C ALA A 62 -2.48 13.35 -23.36
N VAL A 63 -2.30 12.12 -23.86
CA VAL A 63 -2.89 10.90 -23.24
C VAL A 63 -2.34 10.70 -21.84
N ALA A 64 -1.01 10.81 -21.65
CA ALA A 64 -0.36 10.67 -20.36
C ALA A 64 -0.88 11.70 -19.34
N GLU A 65 -1.02 12.96 -19.73
CA GLU A 65 -1.59 14.04 -18.93
C GLU A 65 -3.06 13.76 -18.58
N THR A 66 -3.85 13.26 -19.52
CA THR A 66 -5.25 12.86 -19.29
C THR A 66 -5.36 11.69 -18.32
N CYS A 67 -4.50 10.66 -18.45
CA CYS A 67 -4.46 9.55 -17.51
C CYS A 67 -4.05 10.01 -16.10
N ALA A 68 -3.05 10.88 -15.99
CA ALA A 68 -2.65 11.44 -14.70
C ALA A 68 -3.77 12.28 -14.06
N PHE A 69 -4.48 13.07 -14.84
CA PHE A 69 -5.64 13.85 -14.38
C PHE A 69 -6.80 12.94 -13.92
N PHE A 70 -7.07 11.85 -14.63
CA PHE A 70 -8.04 10.86 -14.17
C PHE A 70 -7.62 10.22 -12.84
N GLY A 71 -6.33 9.89 -12.69
CA GLY A 71 -5.77 9.44 -11.41
C GLY A 71 -5.95 10.47 -10.28
N LEU A 72 -5.81 11.76 -10.58
CA LEU A 72 -6.09 12.84 -9.63
C LEU A 72 -7.57 12.85 -9.20
N ILE A 73 -8.52 12.68 -10.11
CA ILE A 73 -9.95 12.59 -9.79
C ILE A 73 -10.21 11.45 -8.79
N LEU A 74 -9.65 10.26 -9.06
CA LEU A 74 -9.77 9.11 -8.18
C LEU A 74 -9.14 9.37 -6.81
N PHE A 75 -7.99 10.04 -6.77
CA PHE A 75 -7.29 10.37 -5.53
C PHE A 75 -8.05 11.40 -4.70
N VAL A 76 -8.60 12.44 -5.34
CA VAL A 76 -9.46 13.44 -4.68
C VAL A 76 -10.69 12.75 -4.07
N PHE A 77 -11.32 11.83 -4.81
CA PHE A 77 -12.44 11.05 -4.27
C PHE A 77 -12.03 10.23 -3.06
N ASN A 78 -10.87 9.57 -3.09
CA ASN A 78 -10.35 8.82 -1.96
C ASN A 78 -10.17 9.71 -0.72
N LEU A 79 -9.62 10.90 -0.89
CA LEU A 79 -9.35 11.84 0.21
C LEU A 79 -10.53 12.73 0.57
N TRP A 80 -11.72 12.54 -0.03
CA TRP A 80 -12.83 13.49 0.00
C TRP A 80 -13.25 13.89 1.40
N LYS A 81 -13.35 12.93 2.31
CA LYS A 81 -13.81 13.14 3.68
C LYS A 81 -12.90 12.47 4.69
N ASP A 82 -12.58 13.17 5.77
CA ASP A 82 -11.97 12.60 6.96
C ASP A 82 -13.10 12.29 7.97
N ASP A 83 -13.25 11.02 8.32
CA ASP A 83 -14.27 10.60 9.28
C ASP A 83 -13.64 10.56 10.67
N PRO A 84 -14.00 11.49 11.59
CA PRO A 84 -13.46 11.47 12.94
C PRO A 84 -13.87 10.16 13.61
N ILE A 85 -12.91 9.31 13.90
CA ILE A 85 -13.16 8.01 14.50
C ILE A 85 -13.25 8.21 16.01
N ALA A 86 -14.45 8.14 16.55
CA ALA A 86 -14.63 7.91 17.98
C ALA A 86 -14.18 6.47 18.28
N MET A 87 -13.34 6.28 19.28
CA MET A 87 -13.01 4.94 19.80
C MET A 87 -14.17 4.49 20.69
N PRO A 88 -14.94 3.46 20.27
CA PRO A 88 -16.03 2.94 21.09
C PRO A 88 -15.49 2.27 22.36
N GLU A 89 -16.31 2.23 23.41
CA GLU A 89 -15.97 1.55 24.65
C GLU A 89 -15.67 0.05 24.43
N PRO A 90 -14.67 -0.49 25.12
CA PRO A 90 -14.32 -1.91 25.02
C PRO A 90 -15.47 -2.82 25.45
N PRO A 91 -15.85 -3.85 24.67
CA PRO A 91 -16.88 -4.82 25.03
C PRO A 91 -16.51 -5.64 26.27
N VAL A 92 -17.50 -5.99 27.07
CA VAL A 92 -17.34 -6.73 28.34
C VAL A 92 -17.47 -8.25 28.12
N THR A 93 -18.46 -8.66 27.32
CA THR A 93 -18.79 -10.06 27.04
C THR A 93 -18.97 -10.30 25.56
N LEU A 94 -19.08 -11.58 25.19
CA LEU A 94 -19.37 -11.97 23.80
C LEU A 94 -20.69 -11.37 23.30
N ARG A 95 -21.68 -11.16 24.15
CA ARG A 95 -22.97 -10.58 23.80
C ARG A 95 -22.85 -9.17 23.20
N ASP A 96 -21.86 -8.42 23.62
CA ASP A 96 -21.64 -7.04 23.13
C ASP A 96 -21.19 -7.03 21.65
N ILE A 97 -20.62 -8.12 21.16
CA ILE A 97 -20.14 -8.23 19.77
C ILE A 97 -20.93 -9.27 18.94
N ALA A 98 -21.68 -10.16 19.58
CA ALA A 98 -22.48 -11.23 18.96
C ALA A 98 -23.77 -11.44 19.77
N THR A 99 -24.75 -10.55 19.56
CA THR A 99 -25.99 -10.47 20.36
C THR A 99 -26.81 -11.76 20.37
N ASP A 100 -26.81 -12.52 19.29
CA ASP A 100 -27.62 -13.72 19.12
C ASP A 100 -26.88 -15.02 19.50
N ASN A 101 -25.67 -14.90 20.06
CA ASN A 101 -24.90 -16.10 20.46
C ASN A 101 -25.45 -16.67 21.79
N PRO A 102 -25.75 -17.97 21.86
CA PRO A 102 -26.25 -18.61 23.08
C PRO A 102 -25.26 -18.50 24.26
N ASP A 103 -23.96 -18.47 23.98
CA ASP A 103 -22.90 -18.36 25.00
C ASP A 103 -22.52 -16.88 25.27
N GLY A 104 -23.42 -15.94 24.98
CA GLY A 104 -23.14 -14.50 25.01
C GLY A 104 -22.57 -13.95 26.32
N ASP A 105 -22.88 -14.59 27.46
CA ASP A 105 -22.44 -14.13 28.79
C ASP A 105 -20.98 -14.51 29.13
N ARG A 106 -20.32 -15.34 28.30
CA ARG A 106 -18.90 -15.68 28.50
C ARG A 106 -17.98 -14.54 28.13
N VAL A 107 -16.77 -14.60 28.65
CA VAL A 107 -15.68 -13.69 28.27
C VAL A 107 -15.31 -13.84 26.80
N LEU A 108 -14.80 -12.76 26.22
CA LEU A 108 -14.25 -12.76 24.86
C LEU A 108 -12.98 -13.62 24.80
N ILE A 109 -12.84 -14.34 23.70
CA ILE A 109 -11.64 -15.13 23.40
C ILE A 109 -10.95 -14.49 22.18
N VAL A 110 -9.66 -14.13 22.34
CA VAL A 110 -8.86 -13.52 21.27
C VAL A 110 -7.66 -14.39 20.98
N ASP A 111 -7.57 -14.88 19.75
CA ASP A 111 -6.41 -15.63 19.26
C ASP A 111 -5.40 -14.67 18.60
N ILE A 112 -4.18 -14.60 19.11
CA ILE A 112 -3.07 -13.84 18.52
C ILE A 112 -2.21 -14.81 17.72
N MET A 113 -2.13 -14.61 16.41
CA MET A 113 -1.51 -15.53 15.46
C MET A 113 -0.22 -14.95 14.90
N PHE A 114 0.93 -15.49 15.28
CA PHE A 114 2.24 -15.15 14.74
C PHE A 114 2.60 -16.08 13.59
N ALA A 115 2.46 -15.59 12.35
CA ALA A 115 2.83 -16.36 11.16
C ALA A 115 4.32 -16.25 10.89
N THR A 116 5.02 -17.38 10.79
CA THR A 116 6.47 -17.44 10.53
C THR A 116 6.83 -18.58 9.59
N TYR A 117 7.96 -18.45 8.90
CA TYR A 117 8.49 -19.45 7.97
C TYR A 117 9.98 -19.72 8.19
N ASN A 118 10.84 -18.71 8.01
CA ASN A 118 12.30 -18.81 8.13
C ASN A 118 12.91 -17.64 8.90
N GLU A 119 12.08 -16.81 9.54
CA GLU A 119 12.54 -15.69 10.34
C GLU A 119 13.21 -16.18 11.62
N ASP A 120 14.10 -15.34 12.18
CA ASP A 120 14.80 -15.63 13.43
C ASP A 120 13.81 -15.90 14.57
N PRO A 121 13.91 -17.04 15.28
CA PRO A 121 13.04 -17.37 16.41
C PRO A 121 13.00 -16.30 17.50
N GLU A 122 14.11 -15.59 17.74
CA GLU A 122 14.15 -14.52 18.74
C GLU A 122 13.29 -13.30 18.36
N LEU A 123 13.08 -13.03 17.08
CA LEU A 123 12.13 -11.98 16.66
C LEU A 123 10.70 -12.34 17.09
N VAL A 124 10.28 -13.57 16.84
CA VAL A 124 8.95 -14.05 17.24
C VAL A 124 8.83 -14.08 18.77
N ARG A 125 9.89 -14.48 19.49
CA ARG A 125 9.92 -14.44 20.96
C ARG A 125 9.66 -13.02 21.50
N LEU A 126 10.23 -11.99 20.88
CA LEU A 126 9.97 -10.60 21.28
C LEU A 126 8.49 -10.23 21.08
N GLY A 127 7.89 -10.62 19.95
CA GLY A 127 6.46 -10.42 19.68
C GLY A 127 5.57 -11.11 20.71
N ILE A 128 5.89 -12.37 21.06
CA ILE A 128 5.17 -13.14 22.10
C ILE A 128 5.25 -12.44 23.45
N LYS A 129 6.46 -11.98 23.85
CA LYS A 129 6.65 -11.27 25.11
C LYS A 129 5.87 -9.97 25.18
N ASP A 130 5.77 -9.23 24.09
CA ASP A 130 4.97 -8.02 24.06
C ASP A 130 3.47 -8.34 24.02
N ALA A 131 3.03 -9.39 23.30
CA ALA A 131 1.65 -9.85 23.34
C ALA A 131 1.17 -10.26 24.74
N LYS A 132 2.05 -10.84 25.57
CA LYS A 132 1.75 -11.17 26.98
C LYS A 132 1.56 -9.92 27.87
N LYS A 133 2.00 -8.74 27.44
CA LYS A 133 1.81 -7.47 28.16
C LYS A 133 0.52 -6.77 27.80
N ILE A 134 -0.27 -7.33 26.88
CA ILE A 134 -1.55 -6.76 26.48
C ILE A 134 -2.47 -6.66 27.68
N THR A 135 -3.06 -5.49 27.87
CA THR A 135 -4.02 -5.20 28.95
C THR A 135 -5.39 -4.93 28.39
N TYR A 136 -6.39 -5.37 29.14
CA TYR A 136 -7.79 -5.11 28.80
C TYR A 136 -8.58 -4.73 30.06
N PRO A 137 -9.56 -3.82 29.98
CA PRO A 137 -10.27 -3.34 31.19
C PRO A 137 -11.24 -4.35 31.79
N HIS A 138 -11.61 -5.38 31.04
CA HIS A 138 -12.54 -6.43 31.46
C HIS A 138 -11.88 -7.82 31.39
N PRO A 139 -12.45 -8.84 32.03
CA PRO A 139 -11.97 -10.22 31.87
C PRO A 139 -11.98 -10.64 30.40
N ILE A 140 -10.86 -11.21 29.92
CA ILE A 140 -10.68 -11.66 28.53
C ILE A 140 -9.75 -12.87 28.51
N ASP A 141 -9.98 -13.81 27.59
CA ASP A 141 -9.11 -14.95 27.33
C ASP A 141 -8.24 -14.65 26.09
N ILE A 142 -6.95 -14.42 26.32
CA ILE A 142 -5.99 -14.14 25.25
C ILE A 142 -5.13 -15.38 25.03
N ARG A 143 -5.18 -15.93 23.82
CA ARG A 143 -4.44 -17.12 23.43
C ARG A 143 -3.43 -16.76 22.35
N ILE A 144 -2.18 -17.15 22.55
CA ILE A 144 -1.08 -16.85 21.64
C ILE A 144 -0.65 -18.11 20.91
N HIS A 145 -0.56 -18.02 19.58
CA HIS A 145 -0.24 -19.14 18.71
C HIS A 145 0.91 -18.78 17.78
N VAL A 146 1.92 -19.64 17.71
CA VAL A 146 3.01 -19.57 16.72
C VAL A 146 2.70 -20.51 15.58
N LEU A 147 2.54 -19.96 14.37
CA LEU A 147 2.18 -20.68 13.15
C LEU A 147 3.44 -20.85 12.29
N ASP A 148 4.14 -21.99 12.44
CA ASP A 148 5.44 -22.19 11.80
C ASP A 148 5.37 -23.07 10.54
N ASP A 149 5.33 -22.44 9.37
CA ASP A 149 5.44 -23.11 8.07
C ASP A 149 6.85 -23.68 7.80
N GLY A 150 7.84 -23.27 8.58
CA GLY A 150 9.21 -23.81 8.55
C GLY A 150 9.39 -25.15 9.28
N ARG A 151 8.45 -25.53 10.14
CA ARG A 151 8.52 -26.78 10.94
C ARG A 151 9.80 -26.93 11.75
N ARG A 152 10.24 -25.83 12.36
CA ARG A 152 11.56 -25.72 12.99
C ARG A 152 11.50 -26.09 14.46
N ASN A 153 12.42 -26.97 14.89
CA ASN A 153 12.53 -27.36 16.29
C ASN A 153 12.91 -26.16 17.20
N GLU A 154 13.70 -25.22 16.67
CA GLU A 154 14.08 -23.99 17.38
C GLU A 154 12.87 -23.11 17.68
N MET A 155 11.96 -22.97 16.70
CA MET A 155 10.74 -22.20 16.86
C MET A 155 9.76 -22.90 17.82
N ARG A 156 9.66 -24.24 17.74
CA ARG A 156 8.88 -25.03 18.69
C ARG A 156 9.38 -24.81 20.11
N LYS A 157 10.71 -24.84 20.32
CA LYS A 157 11.30 -24.59 21.62
C LYS A 157 10.98 -23.18 22.13
N VAL A 158 11.01 -22.17 21.26
CA VAL A 158 10.59 -20.81 21.64
C VAL A 158 9.14 -20.79 22.13
N ALA A 159 8.23 -21.46 21.44
CA ALA A 159 6.83 -21.53 21.87
C ALA A 159 6.67 -22.27 23.22
N GLU A 160 7.38 -23.38 23.42
CA GLU A 160 7.39 -24.15 24.68
C GLU A 160 7.96 -23.32 25.83
N ASP A 161 9.12 -22.67 25.63
CA ASP A 161 9.77 -21.82 26.65
C ASP A 161 8.86 -20.66 27.07
N GLU A 162 8.12 -20.10 26.11
CA GLU A 162 7.18 -19.00 26.34
C GLU A 162 5.77 -19.51 26.75
N GLY A 163 5.52 -20.81 26.82
CA GLY A 163 4.22 -21.38 27.22
C GLY A 163 3.07 -20.98 26.31
N VAL A 164 3.31 -20.93 24.99
CA VAL A 164 2.31 -20.61 23.96
C VAL A 164 2.13 -21.78 22.99
N SER A 165 1.02 -21.78 22.25
CA SER A 165 0.72 -22.87 21.31
C SER A 165 1.64 -22.83 20.09
N TYR A 166 2.14 -24.00 19.68
CA TYR A 166 2.89 -24.19 18.44
C TYR A 166 2.06 -24.97 17.44
N ILE A 167 1.79 -24.40 16.29
CA ILE A 167 1.00 -24.99 15.20
C ILE A 167 1.88 -25.10 13.96
N SER A 168 1.97 -26.28 13.37
CA SER A 168 2.67 -26.50 12.10
C SER A 168 1.88 -27.47 11.23
N ARG A 169 2.07 -27.37 9.91
CA ARG A 169 1.34 -28.17 8.91
C ARG A 169 2.29 -28.92 7.99
N ALA A 170 1.81 -29.97 7.32
CA ALA A 170 2.65 -30.83 6.47
C ALA A 170 3.09 -30.12 5.18
N THR A 171 2.26 -29.26 4.59
CA THR A 171 2.51 -28.56 3.32
C THR A 171 2.36 -27.07 3.48
N ASN A 172 3.01 -26.27 2.62
CA ASN A 172 2.93 -24.82 2.66
C ASN A 172 1.96 -24.26 1.58
N GLU A 173 0.93 -25.05 1.23
CA GLU A 173 -0.08 -24.63 0.26
C GLU A 173 -0.80 -23.36 0.73
N GLY A 174 -1.00 -22.41 -0.19
CA GLY A 174 -1.65 -21.12 0.12
C GLY A 174 -0.79 -20.16 0.96
N PHE A 175 0.51 -20.45 1.18
CA PHE A 175 1.42 -19.57 1.91
C PHE A 175 0.85 -19.12 3.28
N LYS A 176 0.95 -17.82 3.63
CA LYS A 176 0.42 -17.26 4.88
C LYS A 176 -1.10 -17.51 5.04
N ALA A 177 -1.88 -17.35 3.99
CA ALA A 177 -3.32 -17.61 4.01
C ALA A 177 -3.66 -19.06 4.36
N GLY A 178 -2.89 -20.02 3.82
CA GLY A 178 -3.03 -21.44 4.15
C GLY A 178 -2.58 -21.76 5.57
N ASN A 179 -1.56 -21.08 6.09
CA ASN A 179 -1.11 -21.21 7.48
C ASN A 179 -2.17 -20.71 8.46
N LEU A 180 -2.76 -19.54 8.20
CA LEU A 180 -3.87 -18.99 8.98
C LEU A 180 -5.10 -19.91 8.94
N ARG A 181 -5.44 -20.46 7.77
CA ARG A 181 -6.51 -21.46 7.64
C ARG A 181 -6.30 -22.63 8.58
N HIS A 182 -5.11 -23.27 8.51
CA HIS A 182 -4.80 -24.43 9.34
C HIS A 182 -4.87 -24.13 10.84
N ALA A 183 -4.44 -22.92 11.24
CA ALA A 183 -4.56 -22.46 12.62
C ALA A 183 -6.03 -22.26 13.02
N MET A 184 -6.86 -21.69 12.15
CA MET A 184 -8.29 -21.49 12.43
C MET A 184 -9.05 -22.81 12.59
N GLU A 185 -8.59 -23.92 11.99
CA GLU A 185 -9.16 -25.25 12.17
C GLU A 185 -8.89 -25.83 13.59
N GLN A 186 -7.86 -25.31 14.29
CA GLN A 186 -7.41 -25.79 15.59
C GLN A 186 -7.66 -24.81 16.75
N THR A 187 -8.20 -23.64 16.46
CA THR A 187 -8.44 -22.57 17.43
C THR A 187 -9.89 -22.13 17.41
N SER A 188 -10.33 -21.42 18.46
CA SER A 188 -11.75 -21.08 18.65
C SER A 188 -11.99 -19.63 19.13
N GLY A 189 -11.01 -18.73 19.00
CA GLY A 189 -11.16 -17.33 19.37
C GLY A 189 -12.26 -16.62 18.58
N ASP A 190 -13.00 -15.74 19.22
CA ASP A 190 -14.05 -14.93 18.59
C ASP A 190 -13.45 -13.90 17.63
N LEU A 191 -12.29 -13.39 18.04
CA LEU A 191 -11.51 -12.42 17.30
C LEU A 191 -10.07 -12.94 17.08
N LEU A 192 -9.48 -12.55 15.96
CA LEU A 192 -8.15 -12.97 15.54
C LEU A 192 -7.27 -11.73 15.38
N ILE A 193 -6.09 -11.73 15.99
CA ILE A 193 -5.04 -10.73 15.67
C ILE A 193 -4.02 -11.39 14.76
N ILE A 194 -3.78 -10.79 13.61
CA ILE A 194 -2.78 -11.27 12.66
C ILE A 194 -1.47 -10.53 12.89
N CYS A 195 -0.42 -11.30 13.20
CA CYS A 195 0.93 -10.81 13.37
C CYS A 195 1.87 -11.49 12.37
N ASP A 196 2.76 -10.71 11.77
CA ASP A 196 3.94 -11.25 11.09
C ASP A 196 5.01 -11.60 12.14
N ALA A 197 6.05 -12.32 11.75
CA ALA A 197 7.11 -12.78 12.65
C ALA A 197 7.82 -11.66 13.43
N ASP A 198 7.83 -10.44 12.87
CA ASP A 198 8.45 -9.24 13.45
C ASP A 198 7.43 -8.26 14.06
N THR A 199 6.15 -8.61 14.06
CA THR A 199 5.10 -7.75 14.63
C THR A 199 5.11 -7.83 16.15
N ARG A 200 5.12 -6.67 16.79
CA ARG A 200 5.15 -6.50 18.24
C ARG A 200 3.99 -5.63 18.68
N PRO A 201 2.88 -6.24 19.15
CA PRO A 201 1.70 -5.49 19.58
C PRO A 201 1.96 -4.66 20.84
N PHE A 202 1.33 -3.49 20.92
CA PHE A 202 1.37 -2.67 22.13
C PHE A 202 0.35 -3.16 23.18
N PRO A 203 0.58 -2.86 24.46
CA PRO A 203 -0.32 -3.26 25.53
C PRO A 203 -1.76 -2.77 25.36
N THR A 204 -1.97 -1.71 24.60
CA THR A 204 -3.25 -1.02 24.39
C THR A 204 -4.07 -1.54 23.22
N ILE A 205 -3.51 -2.42 22.38
CA ILE A 205 -4.14 -2.84 21.11
C ILE A 205 -5.59 -3.32 21.29
N LEU A 206 -5.87 -4.20 22.25
CA LEU A 206 -7.23 -4.70 22.46
C LEU A 206 -8.15 -3.62 23.03
N ARG A 207 -7.65 -2.86 24.01
CA ARG A 207 -8.43 -1.77 24.63
C ARG A 207 -8.91 -0.75 23.60
N ASN A 208 -8.05 -0.40 22.63
CA ASN A 208 -8.32 0.67 21.68
C ASN A 208 -9.07 0.20 20.42
N THR A 209 -9.12 -1.12 20.17
CA THR A 209 -9.67 -1.65 18.91
C THR A 209 -10.91 -2.50 19.08
N LEU A 210 -11.09 -3.23 20.20
CA LEU A 210 -12.21 -4.15 20.32
C LEU A 210 -13.57 -3.45 20.37
N GLY A 211 -13.63 -2.20 20.83
CA GLY A 211 -14.86 -1.41 20.84
C GLY A 211 -15.54 -1.28 19.47
N TYR A 212 -14.78 -1.28 18.36
CA TYR A 212 -15.37 -1.23 17.03
C TYR A 212 -16.25 -2.45 16.70
N PHE A 213 -15.96 -3.61 17.30
CA PHE A 213 -16.72 -4.85 17.06
C PHE A 213 -18.07 -4.91 17.74
N THR A 214 -18.45 -3.90 18.53
CA THR A 214 -19.82 -3.72 19.02
C THR A 214 -20.79 -3.41 17.87
N ASP A 215 -20.33 -2.87 16.73
CA ASP A 215 -21.06 -2.95 15.47
C ASP A 215 -20.90 -4.39 14.91
N PRO A 216 -22.00 -5.20 14.88
CA PRO A 216 -21.94 -6.60 14.44
C PRO A 216 -21.51 -6.76 12.97
N LYS A 217 -21.50 -5.66 12.20
CA LYS A 217 -21.06 -5.66 10.79
C LYS A 217 -19.56 -5.44 10.62
N ILE A 218 -18.82 -5.06 11.66
CA ILE A 218 -17.36 -4.89 11.55
C ILE A 218 -16.71 -6.26 11.40
N ALA A 219 -16.11 -6.47 10.22
CA ALA A 219 -15.36 -7.68 9.89
C ALA A 219 -13.89 -7.60 10.33
N TRP A 220 -13.26 -6.46 10.14
CA TRP A 220 -11.88 -6.22 10.61
C TRP A 220 -11.62 -4.75 10.96
N VAL A 221 -10.62 -4.59 11.81
CA VAL A 221 -10.00 -3.31 12.17
C VAL A 221 -8.53 -3.39 11.81
N GLN A 222 -8.04 -2.47 11.00
CA GLN A 222 -6.62 -2.34 10.67
C GLN A 222 -5.99 -1.23 11.51
N THR A 223 -4.81 -1.46 12.08
CA THR A 223 -3.98 -0.43 12.71
C THR A 223 -2.85 0.01 11.79
N PRO A 224 -2.32 1.24 11.90
CA PRO A 224 -1.17 1.67 11.13
C PRO A 224 0.05 0.79 11.42
N GLN A 225 0.78 0.42 10.37
CA GLN A 225 2.07 -0.24 10.54
C GLN A 225 3.15 0.80 10.80
N TRP A 226 3.92 0.61 11.86
CA TRP A 226 4.99 1.51 12.25
C TRP A 226 6.33 0.78 12.33
N PHE A 227 7.29 1.30 11.58
CA PHE A 227 8.64 0.75 11.49
C PHE A 227 9.56 1.50 12.46
N TYR A 228 9.77 0.94 13.65
CA TYR A 228 10.49 1.62 14.73
C TYR A 228 12.01 1.68 14.53
N ASP A 229 12.55 0.93 13.59
CA ASP A 229 13.96 0.86 13.23
C ASP A 229 14.38 1.83 12.11
N LEU A 230 13.42 2.54 11.48
CA LEU A 230 13.72 3.62 10.55
C LEU A 230 14.19 4.88 11.29
N PRO A 231 15.01 5.75 10.65
CA PRO A 231 15.30 7.07 11.20
C PRO A 231 14.01 7.84 11.52
N GLU A 232 13.99 8.55 12.65
CA GLU A 232 12.83 9.39 13.02
C GLU A 232 12.68 10.62 12.11
N GLY A 233 13.78 11.03 11.48
CA GLY A 233 13.84 12.27 10.74
C GLY A 233 13.97 13.49 11.67
N GLU A 234 13.99 14.65 11.06
CA GLU A 234 14.03 15.94 11.75
C GLU A 234 12.88 16.80 11.23
N SER A 235 12.34 17.67 12.09
CA SER A 235 11.37 18.65 11.63
C SER A 235 12.01 19.58 10.59
N LEU A 236 11.22 20.04 9.62
CA LEU A 236 11.73 20.86 8.51
C LEU A 236 12.44 22.12 9.00
N ASP A 237 11.96 22.75 10.06
CA ASP A 237 12.60 23.94 10.65
C ASP A 237 13.93 23.61 11.32
N ALA A 238 14.05 22.46 11.97
CA ALA A 238 15.32 22.00 12.54
C ALA A 238 16.34 21.67 11.44
N SER A 239 15.94 20.92 10.42
CA SER A 239 16.79 20.57 9.28
C SER A 239 17.28 21.79 8.49
N MET A 240 16.37 22.75 8.23
CA MET A 240 16.76 24.01 7.59
C MET A 240 17.60 24.90 8.50
N GLY A 241 17.33 24.85 9.81
CA GLY A 241 18.11 25.56 10.82
C GLY A 241 19.56 25.07 10.91
N GLN A 242 19.80 23.79 10.82
CA GLN A 242 21.15 23.22 10.78
C GLN A 242 21.93 23.67 9.53
N ARG A 243 21.27 23.79 8.37
CA ARG A 243 21.92 24.14 7.10
C ARG A 243 22.10 25.65 6.90
N PHE A 244 21.15 26.46 7.32
CA PHE A 244 21.06 27.90 7.02
C PHE A 244 20.91 28.77 8.27
N GLY A 245 21.15 28.23 9.46
CA GLY A 245 21.07 28.97 10.72
C GLY A 245 19.65 29.47 11.03
N LYS A 246 19.56 30.56 11.80
CA LYS A 246 18.27 31.11 12.27
C LYS A 246 17.31 31.48 11.13
N VAL A 247 17.84 31.93 9.98
CA VAL A 247 17.02 32.26 8.79
C VAL A 247 16.36 30.99 8.25
N GLY A 248 17.13 29.91 8.11
CA GLY A 248 16.60 28.63 7.68
C GLY A 248 15.51 28.09 8.60
N ALA A 249 15.73 28.14 9.92
CA ALA A 249 14.72 27.72 10.91
C ALA A 249 13.43 28.56 10.82
N THR A 250 13.54 29.86 10.56
CA THR A 250 12.36 30.73 10.42
C THR A 250 11.58 30.41 9.14
N ILE A 251 12.28 30.19 8.03
CA ILE A 251 11.66 29.79 6.76
C ILE A 251 11.02 28.40 6.92
N GLY A 252 11.71 27.43 7.52
CA GLY A 252 11.17 26.09 7.77
C GLY A 252 9.89 26.12 8.58
N ARG A 253 9.83 26.92 9.66
CA ARG A 253 8.59 27.13 10.44
C ARG A 253 7.48 27.77 9.62
N GLY A 254 7.82 28.78 8.80
CA GLY A 254 6.84 29.39 7.90
C GLY A 254 6.23 28.39 6.94
N ILE A 255 7.04 27.49 6.37
CA ILE A 255 6.58 26.42 5.49
C ILE A 255 5.71 25.43 6.27
N GLN A 256 6.13 24.97 7.46
CA GLN A 256 5.35 24.04 8.30
C GLN A 256 3.98 24.60 8.73
N ASN A 257 3.86 25.90 8.88
CA ASN A 257 2.56 26.52 9.14
C ASN A 257 1.57 26.35 7.96
N VAL A 258 2.08 26.12 6.76
CA VAL A 258 1.29 25.97 5.51
C VAL A 258 1.05 24.50 5.16
N ILE A 259 2.03 23.62 5.37
CA ILE A 259 1.98 22.21 4.96
C ILE A 259 1.81 21.23 6.13
N GLY A 260 1.86 21.69 7.37
CA GLY A 260 1.83 20.87 8.59
C GLY A 260 3.22 20.45 9.09
N PRO A 261 3.29 19.71 10.20
CA PRO A 261 4.53 19.26 10.82
C PRO A 261 5.15 18.10 10.00
N VAL A 262 5.93 18.45 9.00
CA VAL A 262 6.59 17.49 8.10
C VAL A 262 7.95 17.08 8.66
N GLN A 263 8.22 15.78 8.70
CA GLN A 263 9.53 15.20 9.01
C GLN A 263 10.35 15.01 7.73
N VAL A 264 11.65 15.25 7.81
CA VAL A 264 12.60 15.12 6.70
C VAL A 264 13.69 14.12 7.06
N GLY A 265 14.02 13.22 6.15
CA GLY A 265 15.07 12.21 6.36
C GLY A 265 14.65 11.02 7.18
N ASN A 266 13.34 10.78 7.34
CA ASN A 266 12.79 9.68 8.11
C ASN A 266 12.77 8.33 7.36
N ASP A 267 12.52 8.32 6.07
CA ASP A 267 12.45 7.09 5.26
C ASP A 267 13.49 7.11 4.13
N PRO A 268 14.53 6.27 4.17
CA PRO A 268 15.54 6.19 3.14
C PRO A 268 14.99 5.69 1.79
N PHE A 269 13.85 4.97 1.78
CA PHE A 269 13.25 4.37 0.59
C PHE A 269 12.17 5.24 -0.04
N VAL A 270 11.99 6.46 0.45
CA VAL A 270 11.04 7.45 -0.10
C VAL A 270 9.58 6.97 -0.11
N SER A 271 9.22 6.11 0.82
CA SER A 271 7.85 5.59 0.93
C SER A 271 7.26 5.87 2.31
N ASP A 272 6.91 7.12 2.57
CA ASP A 272 6.36 7.52 3.87
C ASP A 272 5.11 6.69 4.26
N PRO A 273 5.20 5.80 5.28
CA PRO A 273 4.05 5.01 5.72
C PRO A 273 2.86 5.85 6.19
N LYS A 274 3.09 7.08 6.70
CA LYS A 274 2.03 8.00 7.12
C LYS A 274 1.14 8.40 5.94
N MET A 275 1.71 8.60 4.73
CA MET A 275 0.90 8.86 3.54
C MET A 275 -0.12 7.74 3.30
N PHE A 276 0.31 6.50 3.45
CA PHE A 276 -0.57 5.36 3.19
C PHE A 276 -1.59 5.13 4.32
N TYR A 277 -1.15 5.06 5.58
CA TYR A 277 -2.03 4.71 6.69
C TYR A 277 -2.85 5.89 7.19
N ASP A 278 -2.22 7.04 7.48
CA ASP A 278 -2.89 8.18 8.12
C ASP A 278 -3.68 9.02 7.11
N ILE A 279 -3.27 9.05 5.82
CA ILE A 279 -3.96 9.84 4.81
C ILE A 279 -4.86 8.95 3.96
N ILE A 280 -4.30 7.98 3.22
CA ILE A 280 -5.07 7.23 2.22
C ILE A 280 -6.04 6.26 2.89
N GLN A 281 -5.56 5.35 3.76
CA GLN A 281 -6.40 4.30 4.36
C GLN A 281 -7.40 4.85 5.37
N ARG A 282 -7.01 5.80 6.22
CA ARG A 282 -7.91 6.41 7.19
C ARG A 282 -9.09 7.09 6.50
N ARG A 283 -8.82 7.85 5.44
CA ARG A 283 -9.88 8.55 4.70
C ARG A 283 -10.78 7.63 3.88
N ARG A 284 -10.49 6.33 3.77
CA ARG A 284 -11.39 5.34 3.18
C ARG A 284 -12.51 4.90 4.11
N ASN A 285 -12.41 5.21 5.39
CA ASN A 285 -13.44 4.84 6.38
C ASN A 285 -14.82 5.38 6.03
N TRP A 286 -14.93 6.62 5.49
CA TRP A 286 -16.21 7.21 5.13
C TRP A 286 -16.98 6.42 4.06
N ALA A 287 -16.26 5.74 3.19
CA ALA A 287 -16.84 4.91 2.12
C ALA A 287 -16.89 3.43 2.47
N ASN A 288 -16.50 3.04 3.69
CA ASN A 288 -16.30 1.63 4.05
C ASN A 288 -15.38 0.91 3.04
N GLY A 289 -14.28 1.55 2.67
CA GLY A 289 -13.33 1.08 1.64
C GLY A 289 -11.91 0.88 2.14
N SER A 290 -11.66 0.99 3.47
CA SER A 290 -10.38 0.66 4.07
C SER A 290 -10.17 -0.84 4.01
N PHE A 291 -9.09 -1.30 3.34
CA PHE A 291 -8.78 -2.72 3.23
C PHE A 291 -7.74 -3.18 4.25
N CYS A 292 -7.72 -4.46 4.52
CA CYS A 292 -6.72 -5.10 5.38
C CYS A 292 -5.33 -5.01 4.73
N CYS A 293 -4.32 -4.70 5.53
CA CYS A 293 -2.93 -4.62 5.14
C CYS A 293 -2.06 -5.72 5.79
N GLY A 294 -2.69 -6.76 6.31
CA GLY A 294 -2.03 -7.90 6.91
C GLY A 294 -1.72 -7.69 8.40
N ALA A 295 -0.45 -7.55 8.76
CA ALA A 295 -0.03 -7.46 10.16
C ALA A 295 -0.63 -6.27 10.93
N GLY A 296 -0.91 -6.47 12.22
CA GLY A 296 -1.54 -5.47 13.09
C GLY A 296 -3.03 -5.28 12.81
N SER A 297 -3.70 -6.27 12.21
CA SER A 297 -5.15 -6.28 11.99
C SER A 297 -5.87 -7.22 12.94
N ILE A 298 -7.07 -6.83 13.34
CA ILE A 298 -7.98 -7.61 14.17
C ILE A 298 -9.18 -8.01 13.32
N HIS A 299 -9.52 -9.30 13.29
CA HIS A 299 -10.58 -9.84 12.47
C HIS A 299 -11.66 -10.52 13.31
N ARG A 300 -12.93 -10.34 12.95
CA ARG A 300 -14.04 -11.14 13.43
C ARG A 300 -13.98 -12.50 12.76
N ARG A 301 -13.81 -13.58 13.55
CA ARG A 301 -13.75 -14.97 13.02
C ARG A 301 -15.00 -15.31 12.20
N GLU A 302 -16.17 -14.93 12.68
CA GLU A 302 -17.45 -15.15 11.98
C GLU A 302 -17.40 -14.56 10.56
N ALA A 303 -16.97 -13.32 10.40
CA ALA A 303 -16.91 -12.65 9.10
C ALA A 303 -15.96 -13.35 8.12
N VAL A 304 -14.79 -13.79 8.62
CA VAL A 304 -13.81 -14.55 7.84
C VAL A 304 -14.40 -15.89 7.38
N MET A 305 -15.02 -16.63 8.29
CA MET A 305 -15.56 -17.96 8.00
C MET A 305 -16.80 -17.90 7.09
N GLU A 306 -17.73 -16.99 7.33
CA GLU A 306 -18.91 -16.84 6.46
C GLU A 306 -18.55 -16.47 5.04
N THR A 307 -17.65 -15.48 4.87
CA THR A 307 -17.17 -15.10 3.54
C THR A 307 -16.52 -16.28 2.83
N ALA A 308 -15.74 -17.08 3.57
CA ALA A 308 -15.13 -18.29 3.03
C ALA A 308 -16.16 -19.34 2.62
N LEU A 309 -17.16 -19.62 3.46
CA LEU A 309 -18.22 -20.57 3.19
C LEU A 309 -19.04 -20.17 1.96
N ARG A 310 -19.40 -18.90 1.83
CA ARG A 310 -20.11 -18.37 0.65
C ARG A 310 -19.27 -18.49 -0.61
N SER A 311 -18.00 -18.12 -0.54
CA SER A 311 -17.07 -18.25 -1.67
C SER A 311 -16.88 -19.71 -2.07
N PHE A 312 -16.80 -20.61 -1.09
CA PHE A 312 -16.74 -22.04 -1.31
C PHE A 312 -18.02 -22.57 -1.97
N GLY A 313 -19.20 -22.26 -1.43
CA GLY A 313 -20.48 -22.66 -2.00
C GLY A 313 -20.64 -22.21 -3.45
N THR A 314 -20.33 -20.94 -3.76
CA THR A 314 -20.39 -20.43 -5.14
C THR A 314 -19.44 -21.17 -6.09
N LYS A 315 -18.25 -21.53 -5.63
CA LYS A 315 -17.29 -22.28 -6.46
C LYS A 315 -17.78 -23.71 -6.71
N VAL A 316 -18.27 -24.40 -5.66
CA VAL A 316 -18.84 -25.73 -5.78
C VAL A 316 -20.00 -25.72 -6.76
N GLU A 317 -20.94 -24.77 -6.62
CA GLU A 317 -22.08 -24.61 -7.51
C GLU A 317 -21.64 -24.38 -8.96
N THR A 318 -20.73 -23.42 -9.19
CA THR A 318 -20.21 -23.11 -10.54
C THR A 318 -19.53 -24.33 -11.18
N ARG A 319 -18.74 -25.06 -10.39
CA ARG A 319 -18.03 -26.25 -10.88
C ARG A 319 -19.00 -27.39 -11.17
N THR A 320 -19.99 -27.60 -10.31
CA THR A 320 -21.04 -28.62 -10.52
C THR A 320 -21.82 -28.32 -11.81
N HIS A 321 -22.26 -27.08 -12.02
CA HIS A 321 -22.94 -26.69 -13.25
C HIS A 321 -22.07 -26.88 -14.50
N ALA A 322 -20.81 -26.47 -14.46
CA ALA A 322 -19.89 -26.68 -15.57
C ALA A 322 -19.68 -28.18 -15.87
N THR A 323 -19.58 -28.99 -14.82
CA THR A 323 -19.46 -30.44 -14.94
C THR A 323 -20.73 -31.05 -15.52
N GLU A 324 -21.92 -30.62 -15.08
CA GLU A 324 -23.22 -31.05 -15.62
C GLU A 324 -23.39 -30.71 -17.09
N GLU A 325 -22.94 -29.52 -17.50
CA GLU A 325 -22.96 -29.10 -18.90
C GLU A 325 -22.08 -30.02 -19.75
N ILE A 326 -20.85 -30.31 -19.31
CA ILE A 326 -19.92 -31.24 -19.98
C ILE A 326 -20.53 -32.64 -20.05
N ILE A 327 -21.07 -33.16 -18.94
CA ILE A 327 -21.72 -34.48 -18.89
C ILE A 327 -22.91 -34.53 -19.87
N THR A 328 -23.74 -33.47 -19.91
CA THR A 328 -24.93 -33.43 -20.77
C THR A 328 -24.53 -33.47 -22.26
N VAL A 329 -23.49 -32.72 -22.63
CA VAL A 329 -22.95 -32.73 -23.99
C VAL A 329 -22.35 -34.10 -24.34
N THR A 330 -21.52 -34.66 -23.44
CA THR A 330 -20.85 -35.93 -23.67
C THR A 330 -21.84 -37.12 -23.66
N ASN A 331 -22.88 -37.05 -22.84
CA ASN A 331 -23.90 -38.12 -22.78
C ASN A 331 -24.77 -38.19 -24.04
N LYS A 332 -24.94 -37.04 -24.74
CA LYS A 332 -25.57 -37.04 -26.08
C LYS A 332 -24.74 -37.79 -27.12
N GLU A 333 -23.45 -37.94 -26.88
CA GLU A 333 -22.51 -38.59 -27.81
C GLU A 333 -22.14 -40.03 -27.42
N ARG A 334 -22.17 -40.38 -26.09
CA ARG A 334 -21.53 -41.63 -25.58
C ARG A 334 -22.31 -42.44 -24.54
N ASP A 335 -23.53 -42.18 -24.20
CA ASP A 335 -24.34 -42.94 -23.21
C ASP A 335 -23.56 -43.34 -21.94
N ILE A 336 -23.20 -42.37 -21.12
CA ILE A 336 -22.40 -42.55 -19.90
C ILE A 336 -23.27 -43.15 -18.79
N ALA A 337 -22.75 -44.18 -18.11
CA ALA A 337 -23.44 -44.84 -17.00
C ALA A 337 -23.81 -43.85 -15.88
N PRO A 338 -25.03 -43.93 -15.31
CA PRO A 338 -25.49 -43.01 -14.26
C PRO A 338 -24.56 -42.93 -13.05
N ASP A 339 -24.02 -44.08 -12.60
CA ASP A 339 -23.11 -44.17 -11.46
C ASP A 339 -21.82 -43.40 -11.68
N LEU A 340 -21.32 -43.40 -12.93
CA LEU A 340 -20.12 -42.61 -13.29
C LEU A 340 -20.42 -41.09 -13.29
N MET A 341 -21.62 -40.71 -13.73
CA MET A 341 -22.02 -39.29 -13.66
C MET A 341 -22.11 -38.79 -12.23
N ASP A 342 -22.68 -39.60 -11.33
CA ASP A 342 -22.77 -39.24 -9.91
C ASP A 342 -21.38 -39.20 -9.24
N ALA A 343 -20.49 -40.10 -9.60
CA ALA A 343 -19.10 -40.10 -9.14
C ALA A 343 -18.37 -38.81 -9.58
N ILE A 344 -18.52 -38.41 -10.84
CA ILE A 344 -17.91 -37.18 -11.38
C ILE A 344 -18.48 -35.92 -10.69
N ARG A 345 -19.79 -35.88 -10.45
CA ARG A 345 -20.44 -34.78 -9.69
C ARG A 345 -19.90 -34.70 -8.27
N THR A 346 -19.79 -35.83 -7.60
CA THR A 346 -19.27 -35.92 -6.23
C THR A 346 -17.83 -35.47 -6.17
N GLU A 347 -16.98 -35.91 -7.11
CA GLU A 347 -15.59 -35.49 -7.20
C GLU A 347 -15.47 -33.99 -7.48
N ALA A 348 -16.28 -33.44 -8.39
CA ALA A 348 -16.30 -32.01 -8.67
C ALA A 348 -16.66 -31.17 -7.41
N ALA A 349 -17.60 -31.64 -6.59
CA ALA A 349 -17.98 -30.97 -5.36
C ALA A 349 -16.93 -31.10 -4.24
N THR A 350 -16.21 -32.21 -4.16
CA THR A 350 -15.26 -32.51 -3.07
C THR A 350 -13.85 -31.95 -3.30
N THR A 351 -13.53 -31.53 -4.52
CA THR A 351 -12.18 -31.04 -4.86
C THR A 351 -11.91 -29.60 -4.38
N GLU A 352 -12.96 -28.82 -4.08
CA GLU A 352 -12.80 -27.45 -3.59
C GLU A 352 -12.36 -27.42 -2.12
N ILE A 353 -11.51 -26.43 -1.81
CA ILE A 353 -10.97 -26.22 -0.47
C ILE A 353 -11.56 -24.93 0.12
N LEU A 354 -12.06 -25.02 1.35
CA LEU A 354 -12.49 -23.84 2.11
C LEU A 354 -11.26 -22.98 2.44
N THR A 355 -11.27 -21.72 2.00
CA THR A 355 -10.16 -20.78 2.20
C THR A 355 -10.65 -19.55 2.96
N PRO A 356 -10.49 -19.49 4.31
CA PRO A 356 -10.84 -18.33 5.12
C PRO A 356 -10.21 -17.05 4.60
N TYR A 357 -8.92 -17.12 4.29
CA TYR A 357 -8.19 -16.08 3.55
C TYR A 357 -7.90 -16.58 2.14
N LYS A 358 -8.04 -15.70 1.16
CA LYS A 358 -7.82 -16.05 -0.24
C LYS A 358 -6.38 -16.49 -0.48
N PHE A 359 -6.18 -17.63 -1.13
CA PHE A 359 -4.85 -18.09 -1.53
C PHE A 359 -4.33 -17.21 -2.68
N HIS A 360 -3.64 -16.13 -2.33
CA HIS A 360 -3.11 -15.15 -3.26
C HIS A 360 -1.89 -14.46 -2.65
N VAL A 361 -1.03 -13.86 -3.49
CA VAL A 361 0.15 -13.09 -3.03
C VAL A 361 -0.26 -11.83 -2.24
N SER A 362 -1.43 -11.27 -2.56
CA SER A 362 -2.07 -10.16 -1.84
C SER A 362 -3.37 -10.64 -1.22
N GLU A 363 -3.28 -11.63 -0.31
CA GLU A 363 -4.41 -12.28 0.35
C GLU A 363 -5.26 -11.29 1.15
N ASP A 364 -4.63 -10.29 1.74
CA ASP A 364 -5.21 -9.28 2.60
C ASP A 364 -6.20 -8.38 1.85
N ILE A 365 -5.76 -7.68 0.81
CA ILE A 365 -6.65 -6.85 0.00
C ILE A 365 -7.69 -7.69 -0.74
N TYR A 366 -7.33 -8.89 -1.23
CA TYR A 366 -8.27 -9.75 -1.95
C TYR A 366 -9.39 -10.24 -1.04
N THR A 367 -9.05 -10.72 0.16
CA THR A 367 -10.04 -11.13 1.17
C THR A 367 -10.93 -9.96 1.59
N SER A 368 -10.37 -8.75 1.71
CA SER A 368 -11.13 -7.52 1.97
C SER A 368 -12.17 -7.24 0.89
N ILE A 369 -11.81 -7.40 -0.40
CA ILE A 369 -12.74 -7.24 -1.52
C ILE A 369 -13.89 -8.25 -1.42
N LEU A 370 -13.57 -9.51 -1.09
CA LEU A 370 -14.58 -10.57 -0.93
C LEU A 370 -15.57 -10.22 0.18
N MET A 371 -15.09 -9.82 1.36
CA MET A 371 -15.93 -9.42 2.49
C MET A 371 -16.78 -8.20 2.17
N HIS A 372 -16.20 -7.13 1.62
CA HIS A 372 -16.94 -5.94 1.25
C HIS A 372 -17.99 -6.18 0.15
N SER A 373 -17.82 -7.22 -0.67
CA SER A 373 -18.78 -7.58 -1.71
C SER A 373 -19.98 -8.41 -1.21
N ASP A 374 -19.98 -8.83 0.05
CA ASP A 374 -21.11 -9.54 0.67
C ASP A 374 -22.24 -8.56 1.02
N ARG A 375 -23.26 -8.48 0.15
CA ARG A 375 -24.41 -7.58 0.33
C ARG A 375 -25.35 -8.02 1.45
N GLU A 376 -25.46 -9.31 1.69
CA GLU A 376 -26.42 -9.83 2.66
C GLU A 376 -25.98 -9.48 4.08
N ARG A 377 -24.70 -9.68 4.38
CA ARG A 377 -24.13 -9.29 5.67
C ARG A 377 -23.76 -7.82 5.72
N GLY A 378 -23.32 -7.24 4.60
CA GLY A 378 -22.89 -5.84 4.53
C GLY A 378 -21.70 -5.58 5.44
N TRP A 379 -20.68 -6.44 5.38
CA TRP A 379 -19.47 -6.35 6.18
C TRP A 379 -18.79 -5.00 6.03
N LYS A 380 -18.27 -4.48 7.14
CA LYS A 380 -17.59 -3.20 7.25
C LYS A 380 -16.17 -3.39 7.75
N SER A 381 -15.36 -2.38 7.50
CA SER A 381 -13.99 -2.27 8.02
C SER A 381 -13.73 -0.92 8.67
N LYS A 382 -12.71 -0.87 9.51
CA LYS A 382 -12.22 0.39 10.07
C LYS A 382 -10.70 0.44 10.02
N MET A 383 -10.17 1.58 9.61
CA MET A 383 -8.78 1.95 9.85
C MET A 383 -8.71 2.71 11.16
N HIS A 384 -8.05 2.11 12.15
CA HIS A 384 -7.80 2.74 13.44
C HIS A 384 -6.71 3.81 13.30
N PRO A 385 -6.84 4.99 13.93
CA PRO A 385 -5.90 6.08 13.71
C PRO A 385 -4.58 5.94 14.48
N ILE A 386 -4.57 5.17 15.58
CA ILE A 386 -3.41 5.05 16.47
C ILE A 386 -2.58 3.83 16.09
N VAL A 387 -1.27 3.96 16.16
CA VAL A 387 -0.34 2.83 16.01
C VAL A 387 -0.46 1.92 17.23
N GLU A 388 -0.78 0.65 17.00
CA GLU A 388 -0.95 -0.35 18.06
C GLU A 388 0.02 -1.53 17.95
N SER A 389 0.95 -1.44 17.01
CA SER A 389 2.04 -2.43 16.89
C SER A 389 3.26 -1.79 16.24
N LYS A 390 4.45 -2.32 16.57
CA LYS A 390 5.71 -1.98 15.93
C LYS A 390 6.28 -3.18 15.17
N MET A 391 7.00 -2.92 14.09
CA MET A 391 7.62 -3.95 13.23
C MET A 391 8.90 -3.45 12.58
N LEU A 392 9.65 -4.35 11.95
CA LEU A 392 10.91 -4.02 11.30
C LEU A 392 10.69 -3.64 9.83
N SER A 393 11.41 -2.59 9.42
CA SER A 393 11.44 -2.14 8.03
C SER A 393 12.29 -3.07 7.14
N PRO A 394 12.14 -2.99 5.82
CA PRO A 394 13.18 -3.47 4.90
C PRO A 394 14.53 -2.82 5.23
N GLN A 395 15.61 -3.62 5.27
CA GLN A 395 16.93 -3.15 5.69
C GLN A 395 17.82 -2.68 4.54
N ASP A 396 17.40 -2.88 3.31
CA ASP A 396 18.12 -2.51 2.10
C ASP A 396 17.16 -2.37 0.91
N LEU A 397 17.65 -1.75 -0.16
CA LEU A 397 16.87 -1.49 -1.36
C LEU A 397 16.42 -2.77 -2.08
N LEU A 398 17.19 -3.86 -2.00
CA LEU A 398 16.81 -5.13 -2.63
C LEU A 398 15.56 -5.72 -1.94
N THR A 399 15.62 -5.82 -0.62
CA THR A 399 14.51 -6.30 0.20
C THR A 399 13.25 -5.46 0.00
N TRP A 400 13.40 -4.13 -0.01
CA TRP A 400 12.34 -3.20 -0.29
C TRP A 400 11.74 -3.40 -1.71
N THR A 401 12.60 -3.58 -2.73
CA THR A 401 12.17 -3.80 -4.11
C THR A 401 11.37 -5.11 -4.25
N VAL A 402 11.79 -6.18 -3.58
CA VAL A 402 11.06 -7.46 -3.57
C VAL A 402 9.67 -7.28 -2.97
N GLN A 403 9.56 -6.57 -1.86
CA GLN A 403 8.28 -6.30 -1.20
C GLN A 403 7.34 -5.48 -2.10
N ARG A 404 7.85 -4.39 -2.70
CA ARG A 404 7.06 -3.51 -3.59
C ARG A 404 6.64 -4.20 -4.88
N TYR A 405 7.49 -5.08 -5.42
CA TYR A 405 7.13 -5.89 -6.59
C TYR A 405 5.97 -6.83 -6.31
N LYS A 406 5.95 -7.45 -5.11
CA LYS A 406 4.82 -8.29 -4.67
C LYS A 406 3.52 -7.50 -4.60
N TYR A 407 3.55 -6.30 -4.00
CA TYR A 407 2.37 -5.45 -3.89
C TYR A 407 1.84 -5.02 -5.27
N ALA A 408 2.73 -4.58 -6.16
CA ALA A 408 2.36 -4.19 -7.51
C ALA A 408 1.82 -5.37 -8.32
N GLY A 409 2.56 -6.48 -8.34
CA GLY A 409 2.18 -7.67 -9.10
C GLY A 409 0.88 -8.30 -8.62
N GLY A 410 0.72 -8.45 -7.29
CA GLY A 410 -0.51 -9.01 -6.73
C GLY A 410 -1.73 -8.11 -6.97
N SER A 411 -1.59 -6.79 -6.84
CA SER A 411 -2.68 -5.85 -7.15
C SER A 411 -3.05 -5.87 -8.64
N LEU A 412 -2.07 -5.88 -9.52
CA LEU A 412 -2.31 -5.97 -10.97
C LEU A 412 -2.92 -7.30 -11.40
N ASP A 413 -2.54 -8.40 -10.73
CA ASP A 413 -3.14 -9.72 -10.97
C ASP A 413 -4.64 -9.71 -10.62
N ILE A 414 -5.03 -9.13 -9.48
CA ILE A 414 -6.43 -8.95 -9.11
C ILE A 414 -7.16 -8.06 -10.14
N LEU A 415 -6.53 -6.97 -10.57
CA LEU A 415 -7.12 -6.06 -11.57
C LEU A 415 -7.45 -6.77 -12.89
N VAL A 416 -6.60 -7.69 -13.33
CA VAL A 416 -6.77 -8.41 -14.61
C VAL A 416 -7.70 -9.61 -14.47
N ASN A 417 -7.55 -10.41 -13.41
CA ASN A 417 -8.21 -11.70 -13.27
C ASN A 417 -9.51 -11.67 -12.47
N ASP A 418 -9.69 -10.73 -11.53
CA ASP A 418 -10.92 -10.57 -10.73
C ASP A 418 -11.17 -9.09 -10.40
N ASN A 419 -11.37 -8.30 -11.43
CA ASN A 419 -11.46 -6.84 -11.32
C ASN A 419 -12.62 -6.40 -10.40
N PRO A 420 -12.34 -5.73 -9.28
CA PRO A 420 -13.36 -5.32 -8.32
C PRO A 420 -14.36 -4.29 -8.88
N LEU A 421 -14.01 -3.56 -9.96
CA LEU A 421 -14.96 -2.65 -10.61
C LEU A 421 -16.21 -3.37 -11.14
N PHE A 422 -16.05 -4.62 -11.58
CA PHE A 422 -17.13 -5.44 -12.14
C PHE A 422 -17.75 -6.40 -11.12
N ARG A 423 -17.13 -6.49 -9.92
CA ARG A 423 -17.62 -7.40 -8.88
C ARG A 423 -18.97 -6.93 -8.33
N ARG A 424 -19.94 -7.84 -8.32
CA ARG A 424 -21.25 -7.62 -7.71
C ARG A 424 -21.09 -7.51 -6.19
N GLY A 425 -21.90 -6.64 -5.57
CA GLY A 425 -21.92 -6.49 -4.10
C GLY A 425 -21.24 -5.23 -3.58
N LEU A 426 -20.15 -4.78 -4.19
CA LEU A 426 -19.49 -3.53 -3.82
C LEU A 426 -20.39 -2.32 -4.13
N THR A 427 -20.43 -1.36 -3.21
CA THR A 427 -21.04 -0.03 -3.45
C THR A 427 -20.22 0.75 -4.48
N PHE A 428 -20.81 1.80 -5.06
CA PHE A 428 -20.07 2.67 -5.99
C PHE A 428 -18.82 3.27 -5.32
N SER A 429 -18.95 3.78 -4.10
CA SER A 429 -17.82 4.37 -3.37
C SER A 429 -16.71 3.35 -3.13
N GLN A 430 -17.03 2.12 -2.72
CA GLN A 430 -16.03 1.06 -2.56
C GLN A 430 -15.33 0.71 -3.86
N ARG A 431 -16.07 0.63 -4.97
CA ARG A 431 -15.47 0.39 -6.31
C ARG A 431 -14.47 1.47 -6.68
N VAL A 432 -14.81 2.74 -6.47
CA VAL A 432 -13.89 3.87 -6.73
C VAL A 432 -12.68 3.81 -5.81
N MET A 433 -12.84 3.46 -4.52
CA MET A 433 -11.72 3.29 -3.58
C MET A 433 -10.75 2.19 -4.01
N TYR A 434 -11.27 1.03 -4.41
CA TYR A 434 -10.42 -0.03 -4.97
C TYR A 434 -9.81 0.37 -6.31
N ALA A 435 -10.60 1.01 -7.20
CA ALA A 435 -10.09 1.54 -8.47
C ALA A 435 -8.90 2.48 -8.26
N THR A 436 -8.96 3.38 -7.28
CA THR A 436 -7.85 4.28 -6.95
C THR A 436 -6.56 3.52 -6.67
N THR A 437 -6.64 2.44 -5.87
CA THR A 437 -5.48 1.60 -5.56
C THR A 437 -4.92 0.94 -6.81
N PHE A 438 -5.75 0.25 -7.58
CA PHE A 438 -5.29 -0.51 -8.75
C PHE A 438 -4.83 0.40 -9.88
N TYR A 439 -5.49 1.54 -10.09
CA TYR A 439 -5.10 2.54 -11.08
C TYR A 439 -3.72 3.13 -10.82
N SER A 440 -3.37 3.32 -9.55
CA SER A 440 -2.06 3.84 -9.19
C SER A 440 -0.90 2.95 -9.65
N TYR A 441 -1.10 1.63 -9.74
CA TYR A 441 -0.10 0.69 -10.26
C TYR A 441 0.05 0.72 -11.79
N LEU A 442 -0.85 1.40 -12.52
CA LEU A 442 -0.70 1.65 -13.96
C LEU A 442 0.11 2.91 -14.26
N ALA A 443 0.34 3.76 -13.25
CA ALA A 443 1.07 5.02 -13.38
C ALA A 443 2.45 4.93 -14.08
N PRO A 444 3.23 3.86 -13.92
CA PRO A 444 4.49 3.69 -14.64
C PRO A 444 4.40 3.87 -16.16
N ILE A 445 3.24 3.58 -16.77
CA ILE A 445 3.02 3.72 -18.21
C ILE A 445 3.16 5.18 -18.65
N TRP A 446 2.46 6.09 -17.98
CA TRP A 446 2.53 7.53 -18.34
C TRP A 446 3.70 8.25 -17.66
N ASN A 447 4.21 7.75 -16.54
CA ASN A 447 5.37 8.34 -15.88
C ASN A 447 6.62 8.31 -16.78
N VAL A 448 6.82 7.22 -17.55
CA VAL A 448 7.92 7.15 -18.53
C VAL A 448 7.80 8.25 -19.58
N ILE A 449 6.59 8.54 -20.04
CA ILE A 449 6.35 9.60 -21.02
C ILE A 449 6.74 10.97 -20.42
N PHE A 450 6.34 11.26 -19.18
CA PHE A 450 6.73 12.49 -18.48
C PHE A 450 8.23 12.62 -18.24
N LEU A 451 8.91 11.50 -17.95
CA LEU A 451 10.36 11.49 -17.73
C LEU A 451 11.14 11.72 -19.04
N VAL A 452 10.65 11.15 -20.15
CA VAL A 452 11.37 11.20 -21.44
C VAL A 452 11.02 12.46 -22.25
N ALA A 453 9.84 13.05 -22.07
CA ALA A 453 9.39 14.20 -22.85
C ALA A 453 10.37 15.41 -22.84
N PRO A 454 10.90 15.86 -21.69
CA PRO A 454 11.91 16.95 -21.68
C PRO A 454 13.19 16.57 -22.43
N ILE A 455 13.62 15.31 -22.34
CA ILE A 455 14.83 14.81 -22.99
C ILE A 455 14.67 14.86 -24.52
N ILE A 456 13.52 14.42 -25.03
CA ILE A 456 13.22 14.48 -26.47
C ILE A 456 13.27 15.93 -26.94
N TYR A 457 12.56 16.84 -26.26
CA TYR A 457 12.54 18.25 -26.66
C TYR A 457 13.94 18.86 -26.67
N LEU A 458 14.70 18.68 -25.60
CA LEU A 458 16.02 19.30 -25.46
C LEU A 458 17.02 18.82 -26.51
N PHE A 459 16.98 17.56 -26.95
CA PHE A 459 17.86 17.06 -28.00
C PHE A 459 17.38 17.43 -29.41
N THR A 460 16.08 17.41 -29.67
CA THR A 460 15.52 17.48 -31.03
C THR A 460 14.92 18.82 -31.40
N GLY A 461 14.52 19.63 -30.42
CA GLY A 461 13.71 20.84 -30.62
C GLY A 461 12.24 20.57 -30.96
N VAL A 462 11.87 19.30 -31.13
CA VAL A 462 10.48 18.92 -31.45
C VAL A 462 9.60 19.14 -30.23
N SER A 463 8.63 20.03 -30.34
CA SER A 463 7.72 20.37 -29.25
C SER A 463 6.47 19.47 -29.27
N PRO A 464 6.01 18.97 -28.11
CA PRO A 464 4.73 18.26 -28.00
C PRO A 464 3.53 19.22 -27.94
N VAL A 465 3.79 20.52 -27.81
CA VAL A 465 2.79 21.59 -27.81
C VAL A 465 3.01 22.50 -29.01
N SER A 466 1.96 23.15 -29.48
CA SER A 466 2.05 24.08 -30.63
C SER A 466 3.06 25.19 -30.39
N ALA A 467 3.11 25.73 -29.18
CA ALA A 467 4.12 26.69 -28.75
C ALA A 467 4.21 26.76 -27.22
N TYR A 468 5.40 27.05 -26.68
CA TYR A 468 5.57 27.46 -25.28
C TYR A 468 5.30 28.96 -25.14
N SER A 469 4.04 29.31 -25.37
CA SER A 469 3.54 30.70 -25.39
C SER A 469 2.93 31.10 -24.05
N ALA A 470 2.58 32.39 -23.92
CA ALA A 470 1.83 32.87 -22.76
C ALA A 470 0.52 32.10 -22.53
N ASP A 471 -0.16 31.69 -23.62
CA ASP A 471 -1.39 30.90 -23.59
C ASP A 471 -1.16 29.52 -22.96
N PHE A 472 -0.04 28.83 -23.28
CA PHE A 472 0.34 27.57 -22.64
C PHE A 472 0.50 27.73 -21.13
N PHE A 473 1.23 28.73 -20.68
CA PHE A 473 1.46 28.95 -19.25
C PHE A 473 0.19 29.42 -18.53
N TRP A 474 -0.68 30.17 -19.20
CA TRP A 474 -1.96 30.59 -18.65
C TRP A 474 -2.88 29.42 -18.31
N HIS A 475 -2.85 28.34 -19.10
CA HIS A 475 -3.61 27.13 -18.83
C HIS A 475 -2.93 26.19 -17.83
N LEU A 476 -1.61 26.05 -17.92
CA LEU A 476 -0.87 25.09 -17.11
C LEU A 476 -0.61 25.56 -15.66
N ILE A 477 -0.11 26.79 -15.48
CA ILE A 477 0.33 27.27 -14.16
C ILE A 477 -0.82 27.33 -13.14
N PRO A 478 -2.01 27.87 -13.46
CA PRO A 478 -3.13 27.85 -12.52
C PRO A 478 -3.49 26.43 -12.06
N PHE A 479 -3.47 25.46 -12.96
CA PHE A 479 -3.71 24.07 -12.61
C PHE A 479 -2.65 23.53 -11.63
N LEU A 480 -1.38 23.71 -11.94
CA LEU A 480 -0.29 23.25 -11.08
C LEU A 480 -0.33 23.91 -9.70
N VAL A 481 -0.55 25.23 -9.63
CA VAL A 481 -0.60 25.96 -8.36
C VAL A 481 -1.79 25.50 -7.52
N THR A 482 -2.97 25.40 -8.11
CA THR A 482 -4.18 24.95 -7.37
C THR A 482 -4.06 23.51 -6.92
N LEU A 483 -3.45 22.64 -7.74
CA LEU A 483 -3.15 21.26 -7.39
C LEU A 483 -2.19 21.19 -6.20
N GLU A 484 -1.09 21.93 -6.22
CA GLU A 484 -0.14 21.96 -5.11
C GLU A 484 -0.78 22.45 -3.81
N LEU A 485 -1.55 23.53 -3.87
CA LEU A 485 -2.27 24.05 -2.70
C LEU A 485 -3.29 23.02 -2.16
N ALA A 486 -4.03 22.37 -3.04
CA ALA A 486 -4.93 21.29 -2.65
C ALA A 486 -4.17 20.15 -1.98
N MET A 487 -3.07 19.69 -2.58
CA MET A 487 -2.27 18.58 -2.03
C MET A 487 -1.66 18.95 -0.67
N MET A 488 -1.12 20.16 -0.50
CA MET A 488 -0.58 20.63 0.79
C MET A 488 -1.61 20.54 1.92
N VAL A 489 -2.85 20.89 1.66
CA VAL A 489 -3.94 20.80 2.66
C VAL A 489 -4.44 19.37 2.82
N GLY A 490 -4.63 18.64 1.73
CA GLY A 490 -5.17 17.27 1.72
C GLY A 490 -4.24 16.22 2.33
N THR A 491 -2.91 16.47 2.24
CA THR A 491 -1.87 15.60 2.82
C THR A 491 -1.12 16.28 3.96
N TRP A 492 -1.82 17.08 4.75
CA TRP A 492 -1.28 17.86 5.85
C TRP A 492 -0.41 17.01 6.78
N GLY A 493 0.82 17.47 7.05
CA GLY A 493 1.76 16.80 7.94
C GLY A 493 2.55 15.65 7.29
N VAL A 494 2.36 15.42 5.99
CA VAL A 494 3.10 14.41 5.22
C VAL A 494 3.87 15.09 4.08
N SER A 495 5.09 14.62 3.81
CA SER A 495 5.92 15.19 2.75
C SER A 495 5.34 14.92 1.35
N GLY A 496 4.81 15.96 0.70
CA GLY A 496 4.36 15.88 -0.69
C GLY A 496 5.51 15.57 -1.67
N PHE A 497 6.74 15.97 -1.34
CA PHE A 497 7.91 15.63 -2.14
C PHE A 497 8.23 14.14 -2.11
N ALA A 498 8.18 13.50 -0.95
CA ALA A 498 8.38 12.05 -0.81
C ALA A 498 7.33 11.27 -1.63
N ALA A 499 6.07 11.68 -1.57
CA ALA A 499 4.99 11.07 -2.35
C ALA A 499 5.23 11.18 -3.87
N LYS A 500 5.61 12.37 -4.38
CA LYS A 500 5.93 12.59 -5.79
C LYS A 500 7.17 11.81 -6.23
N SER A 501 8.21 11.80 -5.41
CA SER A 501 9.43 11.05 -5.66
C SER A 501 9.13 9.55 -5.79
N SER A 502 8.38 9.00 -4.84
CA SER A 502 7.92 7.61 -4.88
C SER A 502 7.11 7.31 -6.14
N TYR A 503 6.14 8.16 -6.47
CA TYR A 503 5.27 7.99 -7.64
C TYR A 503 6.02 7.95 -8.98
N LEU A 504 7.05 8.76 -9.14
CA LEU A 504 7.84 8.81 -10.37
C LEU A 504 8.97 7.77 -10.39
N SER A 505 9.67 7.55 -9.27
CA SER A 505 10.89 6.74 -9.23
C SER A 505 10.66 5.24 -9.37
N PHE A 506 9.43 4.75 -9.11
CA PHE A 506 9.09 3.32 -9.17
C PHE A 506 8.73 2.81 -10.57
N PHE A 507 8.87 3.63 -11.62
CA PHE A 507 8.47 3.25 -12.97
C PHE A 507 9.09 1.93 -13.47
N PRO A 508 10.38 1.58 -13.23
CA PRO A 508 10.92 0.33 -13.75
C PRO A 508 10.30 -0.90 -13.09
N LEU A 509 10.08 -0.79 -11.77
CA LEU A 509 9.45 -1.86 -10.99
C LEU A 509 7.99 -2.10 -11.42
N GLY A 510 7.25 -1.01 -11.58
CA GLY A 510 5.86 -1.07 -12.02
C GLY A 510 5.71 -1.60 -13.45
N LEU A 511 6.52 -1.15 -14.40
CA LEU A 511 6.52 -1.68 -15.77
C LEU A 511 6.85 -3.19 -15.79
N ARG A 512 7.81 -3.64 -14.98
CA ARG A 512 8.12 -5.05 -14.84
C ARG A 512 6.95 -5.85 -14.28
N ALA A 513 6.23 -5.31 -13.30
CA ALA A 513 5.05 -5.95 -12.72
C ALA A 513 3.89 -6.02 -13.75
N ILE A 514 3.63 -4.93 -14.47
CA ILE A 514 2.64 -4.88 -15.56
C ILE A 514 2.97 -5.93 -16.63
N TRP A 515 4.22 -5.97 -17.07
CA TRP A 515 4.66 -6.95 -18.06
C TRP A 515 4.49 -8.40 -17.59
N ALA A 516 4.88 -8.69 -16.35
CA ALA A 516 4.75 -10.03 -15.79
C ALA A 516 3.28 -10.50 -15.76
N VAL A 517 2.37 -9.63 -15.35
CA VAL A 517 0.93 -9.95 -15.29
C VAL A 517 0.34 -10.14 -16.70
N ILE A 518 0.64 -9.23 -17.65
CA ILE A 518 0.13 -9.33 -19.03
C ILE A 518 0.63 -10.61 -19.71
N THR A 519 1.87 -11.03 -19.44
CA THR A 519 2.45 -12.27 -20.00
C THR A 519 2.10 -13.53 -19.22
N GLY A 520 1.23 -13.44 -18.21
CA GLY A 520 0.79 -14.59 -17.41
C GLY A 520 1.88 -15.20 -16.51
N GLN A 521 2.95 -14.46 -16.25
CA GLN A 521 3.98 -14.92 -15.32
C GLN A 521 3.43 -14.91 -13.89
N LYS A 522 3.53 -16.05 -13.21
CA LYS A 522 3.11 -16.13 -11.81
C LYS A 522 3.97 -15.24 -10.93
N ILE A 523 3.34 -14.34 -10.21
CA ILE A 523 4.00 -13.55 -9.17
C ILE A 523 4.28 -14.48 -8.00
N SER A 524 5.57 -14.84 -7.82
CA SER A 524 5.96 -15.78 -6.77
C SER A 524 6.05 -15.09 -5.41
N PHE A 525 5.61 -15.80 -4.37
CA PHE A 525 5.80 -15.38 -2.99
C PHE A 525 7.25 -15.64 -2.58
N LYS A 526 8.11 -14.61 -2.67
CA LYS A 526 9.44 -14.65 -2.04
C LYS A 526 9.33 -14.02 -0.65
N VAL A 527 9.74 -14.75 0.36
CA VAL A 527 9.83 -14.20 1.73
C VAL A 527 10.79 -13.03 1.72
N THR A 528 10.36 -11.91 2.30
CA THR A 528 11.19 -10.71 2.40
C THR A 528 12.24 -10.94 3.49
N PRO A 529 13.55 -10.95 3.19
CA PRO A 529 14.58 -11.10 4.21
C PRO A 529 14.45 -10.01 5.28
N LYS A 530 14.57 -10.39 6.55
CA LYS A 530 14.60 -9.43 7.67
C LYS A 530 16.02 -9.06 8.09
N ALA A 531 17.02 -9.67 7.45
CA ALA A 531 18.42 -9.32 7.61
C ALA A 531 18.92 -8.54 6.40
N ARG A 532 19.79 -7.56 6.65
CA ARG A 532 20.41 -6.77 5.59
C ARG A 532 21.20 -7.67 4.64
N GLN A 533 21.00 -7.46 3.33
CA GLN A 533 21.80 -8.11 2.31
C GLN A 533 23.10 -7.32 2.07
N SER A 534 24.21 -8.03 1.87
CA SER A 534 25.51 -7.41 1.58
C SER A 534 25.59 -6.91 0.14
N GLY A 535 26.19 -5.76 -0.09
CA GLY A 535 26.47 -5.22 -1.42
C GLY A 535 26.00 -3.79 -1.63
N ASN A 536 26.33 -3.22 -2.79
CA ASN A 536 25.74 -1.99 -3.27
C ASN A 536 24.59 -2.32 -4.23
N PHE A 537 23.53 -1.56 -4.17
CA PHE A 537 22.31 -1.80 -4.94
C PHE A 537 22.14 -0.87 -6.14
N LEU A 538 23.21 -0.20 -6.59
CA LEU A 538 23.19 0.71 -7.75
C LEU A 538 22.67 0.02 -9.03
N ALA A 539 22.88 -1.29 -9.15
CA ALA A 539 22.34 -2.06 -10.27
C ALA A 539 20.81 -2.02 -10.37
N LEU A 540 20.10 -1.90 -9.23
CA LEU A 540 18.62 -1.83 -9.18
C LEU A 540 18.09 -0.48 -9.67
N VAL A 541 18.89 0.57 -9.60
CA VAL A 541 18.51 1.95 -9.95
C VAL A 541 19.14 2.45 -11.26
N ARG A 542 19.69 1.53 -12.08
CA ARG A 542 20.25 1.87 -13.40
C ARG A 542 19.29 2.65 -14.30
N PRO A 543 17.99 2.31 -14.42
CA PRO A 543 17.06 3.07 -15.24
C PRO A 543 16.88 4.51 -14.75
N GLN A 544 16.82 4.73 -13.43
CA GLN A 544 16.72 6.06 -12.84
C GLN A 544 18.00 6.88 -13.09
N MET A 545 19.16 6.24 -12.92
CA MET A 545 20.46 6.87 -13.23
C MET A 545 20.56 7.24 -14.72
N ALA A 546 20.06 6.39 -15.61
CA ALA A 546 20.03 6.66 -17.04
C ALA A 546 19.14 7.88 -17.37
N ILE A 547 17.96 7.99 -16.76
CA ILE A 547 17.09 9.18 -16.92
C ILE A 547 17.81 10.45 -16.43
N VAL A 548 18.44 10.40 -15.25
CA VAL A 548 19.18 11.56 -14.71
C VAL A 548 20.34 11.94 -15.64
N GLY A 549 21.15 10.97 -16.08
CA GLY A 549 22.27 11.20 -16.99
C GLY A 549 21.84 11.77 -18.34
N LEU A 550 20.79 11.18 -18.95
CA LEU A 550 20.25 11.68 -20.22
C LEU A 550 19.64 13.07 -20.08
N THR A 551 18.94 13.37 -18.98
CA THR A 551 18.39 14.69 -18.71
C THR A 551 19.51 15.74 -18.56
N ALA A 552 20.58 15.40 -17.85
CA ALA A 552 21.74 16.28 -17.71
C ALA A 552 22.41 16.56 -19.06
N LEU A 553 22.66 15.51 -19.86
CA LEU A 553 23.22 15.65 -21.20
C LEU A 553 22.32 16.48 -22.13
N ALA A 554 21.02 16.21 -22.11
CA ALA A 554 20.03 16.95 -22.90
C ALA A 554 19.96 18.43 -22.46
N SER A 555 20.07 18.71 -21.17
CA SER A 555 20.10 20.09 -20.65
C SER A 555 21.34 20.85 -21.11
N VAL A 556 22.53 20.22 -21.05
CA VAL A 556 23.77 20.79 -21.58
C VAL A 556 23.64 21.06 -23.07
N TRP A 557 23.11 20.12 -23.84
CA TRP A 557 22.84 20.26 -25.27
C TRP A 557 21.89 21.42 -25.54
N GLY A 558 20.73 21.49 -24.85
CA GLY A 558 19.76 22.57 -25.00
C GLY A 558 20.35 23.95 -24.70
N ILE A 559 21.16 24.07 -23.64
CA ILE A 559 21.91 25.31 -23.32
C ILE A 559 22.89 25.66 -24.43
N SER A 560 23.62 24.68 -24.98
CA SER A 560 24.56 24.89 -26.07
C SER A 560 23.86 25.40 -27.33
N VAL A 561 22.70 24.84 -27.66
CA VAL A 561 21.88 25.33 -28.79
C VAL A 561 21.35 26.73 -28.54
N LEU A 562 20.97 27.07 -27.30
CA LEU A 562 20.52 28.42 -26.93
C LEU A 562 21.61 29.47 -27.10
N LEU A 563 22.87 29.12 -26.78
CA LEU A 563 23.99 30.05 -26.77
C LEU A 563 24.74 30.16 -28.12
N LEU A 564 24.84 29.06 -28.86
CA LEU A 564 25.75 28.91 -29.99
C LEU A 564 25.08 28.39 -31.27
N GLY A 565 23.87 27.90 -31.19
CA GLY A 565 23.24 27.10 -32.24
C GLY A 565 22.25 27.84 -33.13
N PRO A 566 21.72 27.13 -34.15
CA PRO A 566 20.65 27.62 -34.99
C PRO A 566 19.35 27.75 -34.18
N THR A 567 18.45 28.64 -34.62
CA THR A 567 17.17 28.98 -33.96
C THR A 567 16.10 27.87 -34.03
N THR A 568 16.50 26.63 -33.96
CA THR A 568 15.59 25.47 -34.02
C THR A 568 14.77 25.23 -32.73
N HIS A 569 15.28 25.73 -31.60
CA HIS A 569 14.62 25.62 -30.31
C HIS A 569 14.17 27.00 -29.81
N SER A 570 12.97 27.08 -29.22
CA SER A 570 12.58 28.32 -28.53
C SER A 570 13.27 28.43 -27.18
N ALA A 571 13.73 29.62 -26.80
CA ALA A 571 14.35 29.86 -25.49
C ALA A 571 13.40 29.46 -24.34
N THR A 572 12.13 29.82 -24.43
CA THR A 572 11.11 29.48 -23.45
C THR A 572 10.94 27.96 -23.34
N GLY A 573 10.95 27.25 -24.47
CA GLY A 573 10.87 25.78 -24.48
C GLY A 573 12.08 25.13 -23.83
N ILE A 574 13.30 25.60 -24.10
CA ILE A 574 14.52 25.09 -23.45
C ILE A 574 14.43 25.26 -21.93
N ILE A 575 14.12 26.48 -21.47
CA ILE A 575 14.02 26.79 -20.02
C ILE A 575 12.96 25.92 -19.38
N SER A 576 11.78 25.80 -19.97
CA SER A 576 10.68 24.99 -19.43
C SER A 576 11.07 23.52 -19.32
N ASN A 577 11.70 22.94 -20.35
CA ASN A 577 12.09 21.54 -20.32
C ASN A 577 13.29 21.26 -19.41
N ILE A 578 14.18 22.20 -19.21
CA ILE A 578 15.24 22.12 -18.18
C ILE A 578 14.62 22.11 -16.78
N LEU A 579 13.63 22.98 -16.51
CA LEU A 579 12.94 23.01 -15.21
C LEU A 579 12.17 21.70 -14.94
N TRP A 580 11.47 21.18 -15.94
CA TRP A 580 10.82 19.87 -15.84
C TRP A 580 11.82 18.73 -15.65
N GLY A 581 12.90 18.70 -16.42
CA GLY A 581 13.98 17.73 -16.30
C GLY A 581 14.63 17.78 -14.93
N PHE A 582 14.89 18.96 -14.39
CA PHE A 582 15.41 19.14 -13.04
C PHE A 582 14.47 18.60 -11.96
N ASN A 583 13.17 18.90 -12.06
CA ASN A 583 12.17 18.34 -11.16
C ASN A 583 12.12 16.80 -11.21
N ASN A 584 12.21 16.22 -12.42
CA ASN A 584 12.29 14.77 -12.61
C ASN A 584 13.57 14.18 -11.98
N CYS A 585 14.72 14.84 -12.13
CA CYS A 585 15.98 14.42 -11.50
C CYS A 585 15.90 14.47 -9.98
N LEU A 586 15.29 15.51 -9.40
CA LEU A 586 15.06 15.60 -7.95
C LEU A 586 14.21 14.42 -7.45
N ALA A 587 13.15 14.06 -8.19
CA ALA A 587 12.32 12.92 -7.84
C ALA A 587 13.09 11.58 -7.88
N MET A 588 14.05 11.42 -8.80
CA MET A 588 14.87 10.20 -8.91
C MET A 588 15.98 10.13 -7.86
N PHE A 589 16.42 11.27 -7.33
CA PHE A 589 17.56 11.33 -6.42
C PHE A 589 17.34 10.53 -5.14
N GLY A 590 16.14 10.55 -4.58
CA GLY A 590 15.82 9.82 -3.35
C GLY A 590 16.08 8.33 -3.46
N ILE A 591 15.59 7.68 -4.51
CA ILE A 591 15.79 6.21 -4.68
C ILE A 591 17.23 5.86 -5.08
N ILE A 592 17.95 6.76 -5.76
CA ILE A 592 19.38 6.56 -6.06
C ILE A 592 20.19 6.64 -4.75
N ALA A 593 19.89 7.58 -3.88
CA ALA A 593 20.50 7.66 -2.55
C ALA A 593 20.18 6.43 -1.69
N ALA A 594 18.96 5.90 -1.78
CA ALA A 594 18.56 4.68 -1.11
C ALA A 594 19.38 3.44 -1.51
N ALA A 595 19.88 3.41 -2.76
CA ALA A 595 20.75 2.33 -3.23
C ALA A 595 22.13 2.30 -2.54
N LEU A 596 22.54 3.43 -1.96
CA LEU A 596 23.78 3.60 -1.20
C LEU A 596 23.55 3.69 0.31
N TRP A 597 22.29 3.70 0.73
CA TRP A 597 21.96 3.87 2.13
C TRP A 597 22.41 2.69 2.97
N VAL A 598 22.99 3.00 4.11
CA VAL A 598 23.43 2.08 5.16
C VAL A 598 22.89 2.59 6.49
N PRO A 599 22.24 1.76 7.32
CA PRO A 599 21.87 2.16 8.66
C PRO A 599 23.11 2.65 9.42
N LYS A 600 23.03 3.83 10.04
CA LYS A 600 24.10 4.32 10.91
C LYS A 600 24.14 3.42 12.15
N LEU A 601 25.20 2.65 12.30
CA LEU A 601 25.56 2.03 13.57
C LEU A 601 26.24 3.13 14.41
N ASP A 602 25.79 3.34 15.66
CA ASP A 602 26.46 4.32 16.53
C ASP A 602 27.92 3.92 16.73
N GLU A 603 28.81 4.90 16.77
CA GLU A 603 30.27 4.77 16.90
C GLU A 603 30.74 4.14 18.26
N GLY A 604 29.86 3.48 19.00
CA GLY A 604 30.11 2.86 20.30
C GLY A 604 30.18 1.33 20.33
N THR A 605 29.92 0.64 19.20
CA THR A 605 30.10 -0.80 19.09
C THR A 605 31.01 -1.11 17.91
N ASP A 606 32.19 -1.61 18.23
CA ASP A 606 33.30 -1.99 17.38
C ASP A 606 32.94 -2.40 15.95
N GLY A 607 33.46 -1.65 14.98
CA GLY A 607 33.97 -2.14 13.73
C GLY A 607 32.99 -2.68 12.71
N TYR A 608 32.34 -1.80 11.97
CA TYR A 608 32.18 -1.96 10.52
C TYR A 608 32.00 -0.56 9.92
N GLY A 609 33.11 0.11 9.71
CA GLY A 609 33.21 1.24 8.84
C GLY A 609 33.17 0.79 7.39
N LEU A 610 32.49 1.61 6.56
CA LEU A 610 32.34 1.62 5.12
C LEU A 610 31.33 0.68 4.53
#